data_bab5b1388ac7a546ac5607868c88b726
#
_entry.id   bab5b1388ac7a546ac5607868c88b726
#
_cell.length_a   1.000
_cell.length_b   1.000
_cell.length_c   1.000
_cell.angle_alpha   90.00
_cell.angle_beta   90.00
_cell.angle_gamma   90.00
#
_symmetry.space_group_name_H-M   'P 1'
#
loop_
_entity.id
_entity.type
_entity.pdbx_description
1 polymer ?
#
loop_
_entity_poly.entity_id
_entity_poly.type
_entity_poly.pdbx_seq_one_letter_code
_entity_poly.pdbx_strand_id
1 'polypeptide(L)'
;IHKFNVSVQDSQLYLFIFLVATAIGTLIGGPVGDRIGRKYVIWASILGAAPFSLLMPHANLMWTIILSFCVGLMLSSAFPAILLYAQELLPTKLGLISGLFFGFAFGVAGVASAVLGNLADKTSIEYVYNICAYMPLLGLVTFFLPNLKKKKIE
;
A
#
# COMPACT_ATOMS: atom_id res chain seq x y z
N ILE A 1 20.28 4.82 -0.58
CA ILE A 1 21.60 5.38 -0.23
C ILE A 1 22.65 4.28 -0.38
N HIS A 2 22.65 3.25 0.47
CA HIS A 2 23.70 2.22 0.48
C HIS A 2 23.84 1.42 -0.83
N LYS A 3 22.73 0.98 -1.42
CA LYS A 3 22.75 0.14 -2.64
C LYS A 3 23.23 0.88 -3.90
N PHE A 4 22.93 2.18 -4.01
CA PHE A 4 23.15 2.96 -5.24
C PHE A 4 24.12 4.14 -5.06
N ASN A 5 24.76 4.27 -3.88
CA ASN A 5 25.63 5.41 -3.54
C ASN A 5 25.02 6.79 -3.83
N VAL A 6 23.73 6.93 -3.58
CA VAL A 6 22.95 8.14 -3.83
C VAL A 6 23.13 9.11 -2.66
N SER A 7 23.20 10.43 -2.96
CA SER A 7 23.25 11.45 -1.92
C SER A 7 21.98 11.47 -1.06
N VAL A 8 22.09 12.01 0.15
CA VAL A 8 20.92 12.18 1.04
C VAL A 8 19.87 13.08 0.39
N GLN A 9 20.31 14.12 -0.32
CA GLN A 9 19.42 15.05 -1.01
C GLN A 9 18.63 14.37 -2.14
N ASP A 10 19.29 13.57 -2.98
CA ASP A 10 18.61 12.83 -4.05
C ASP A 10 17.65 11.77 -3.47
N SER A 11 18.01 11.14 -2.36
CA SER A 11 17.13 10.19 -1.67
C SER A 11 15.84 10.84 -1.17
N GLN A 12 15.91 12.08 -0.69
CA GLN A 12 14.74 12.87 -0.30
C GLN A 12 13.86 13.22 -1.49
N LEU A 13 14.45 13.53 -2.65
CA LEU A 13 13.72 13.77 -3.88
C LEU A 13 12.96 12.51 -4.34
N TYR A 14 13.60 11.34 -4.27
CA TYR A 14 12.93 10.07 -4.62
C TYR A 14 11.81 9.72 -3.64
N LEU A 15 12.00 10.02 -2.35
CA LEU A 15 10.94 9.89 -1.36
C LEU A 15 9.77 10.84 -1.68
N PHE A 16 10.06 12.07 -2.08
CA PHE A 16 9.02 13.03 -2.48
C PHE A 16 8.22 12.52 -3.68
N ILE A 17 8.89 11.98 -4.72
CA ILE A 17 8.22 11.38 -5.89
C ILE A 17 7.29 10.23 -5.45
N PHE A 18 7.74 9.37 -4.54
CA PHE A 18 6.92 8.32 -3.97
C PHE A 18 5.70 8.87 -3.22
N LEU A 19 5.87 9.90 -2.39
CA LEU A 19 4.79 10.53 -1.65
C LEU A 19 3.76 11.20 -2.58
N VAL A 20 4.20 11.83 -3.67
CA VAL A 20 3.30 12.36 -4.70
C VAL A 20 2.50 11.23 -5.35
N ALA A 21 3.14 10.11 -5.68
CA ALA A 21 2.46 8.95 -6.23
C ALA A 21 1.39 8.40 -5.26
N THR A 22 1.70 8.32 -3.97
CA THR A 22 0.75 7.86 -2.95
C THR A 22 -0.44 8.83 -2.80
N ALA A 23 -0.20 10.13 -2.84
CA ALA A 23 -1.25 11.14 -2.80
C ALA A 23 -2.20 11.02 -4.01
N ILE A 24 -1.65 10.90 -5.21
CA ILE A 24 -2.42 10.70 -6.44
C ILE A 24 -3.22 9.38 -6.38
N GLY A 25 -2.59 8.29 -5.94
CA GLY A 25 -3.23 6.98 -5.78
C GLY A 25 -4.43 7.04 -4.84
N THR A 26 -4.28 7.71 -3.71
CA THR A 26 -5.36 7.90 -2.73
C THR A 26 -6.52 8.70 -3.30
N LEU A 27 -6.24 9.79 -4.02
CA LEU A 27 -7.25 10.63 -4.66
C LEU A 27 -8.02 9.90 -5.75
N ILE A 28 -7.37 9.02 -6.51
CA ILE A 28 -7.98 8.25 -7.59
C ILE A 28 -8.76 7.06 -7.04
N GLY A 29 -8.24 6.40 -6.00
CA GLY A 29 -8.77 5.15 -5.46
C GLY A 29 -10.22 5.25 -4.98
N GLY A 30 -10.61 6.34 -4.34
CA GLY A 30 -11.98 6.60 -3.90
C GLY A 30 -12.99 6.62 -5.06
N PRO A 31 -12.90 7.58 -5.99
CA PRO A 31 -13.83 7.69 -7.12
C PRO A 31 -13.86 6.47 -8.05
N VAL A 32 -12.72 5.81 -8.23
CA VAL A 32 -12.66 4.57 -9.02
C VAL A 32 -13.39 3.44 -8.30
N GLY A 33 -13.21 3.33 -6.98
CA GLY A 33 -13.92 2.35 -6.15
C GLY A 33 -15.43 2.53 -6.17
N ASP A 34 -15.90 3.76 -6.22
CA ASP A 34 -17.34 4.07 -6.32
C ASP A 34 -17.94 3.65 -7.66
N ARG A 35 -17.16 3.72 -8.75
CA ARG A 35 -17.62 3.38 -10.11
C ARG A 35 -17.59 1.90 -10.40
N ILE A 36 -16.44 1.25 -10.19
CA ILE A 36 -16.23 -0.16 -10.59
C ILE A 36 -16.45 -1.15 -9.45
N GLY A 37 -16.53 -0.65 -8.22
CA GLY A 37 -16.69 -1.46 -7.01
C GLY A 37 -15.41 -1.55 -6.19
N ARG A 38 -15.55 -1.37 -4.89
CA ARG A 38 -14.41 -1.26 -3.94
C ARG A 38 -13.56 -2.52 -3.87
N LYS A 39 -14.19 -3.69 -3.92
CA LYS A 39 -13.48 -4.97 -3.97
C LYS A 39 -12.52 -5.06 -5.16
N TYR A 40 -12.95 -4.60 -6.33
CA TYR A 40 -12.12 -4.65 -7.53
C TYR A 40 -10.93 -3.70 -7.45
N VAL A 41 -11.11 -2.51 -6.84
CA VAL A 41 -9.99 -1.58 -6.62
C VAL A 41 -8.98 -2.17 -5.64
N ILE A 42 -9.44 -2.76 -4.52
CA ILE A 42 -8.56 -3.43 -3.56
C ILE A 42 -7.74 -4.51 -4.26
N TRP A 43 -8.39 -5.32 -5.08
CA TRP A 43 -7.73 -6.39 -5.85
C TRP A 43 -6.72 -5.85 -6.85
N ALA A 44 -7.14 -4.91 -7.69
CA ALA A 44 -6.30 -4.32 -8.70
C ALA A 44 -5.08 -3.61 -8.09
N SER A 45 -5.26 -2.97 -6.93
CA SER A 45 -4.17 -2.28 -6.23
C SER A 45 -3.16 -3.24 -5.66
N ILE A 46 -3.60 -4.30 -4.98
CA ILE A 46 -2.70 -5.24 -4.32
C ILE A 46 -2.01 -6.15 -5.34
N LEU A 47 -2.79 -6.78 -6.24
CA LEU A 47 -2.23 -7.66 -7.26
C LEU A 47 -1.43 -6.89 -8.30
N GLY A 48 -1.84 -5.66 -8.62
CA GLY A 48 -1.10 -4.81 -9.53
C GLY A 48 0.23 -4.32 -8.95
N ALA A 49 0.30 -4.07 -7.64
CA ALA A 49 1.54 -3.68 -6.98
C ALA A 49 2.53 -4.85 -6.82
N ALA A 50 2.05 -6.09 -6.71
CA ALA A 50 2.90 -7.27 -6.47
C ALA A 50 4.03 -7.45 -7.50
N PRO A 51 3.79 -7.45 -8.83
CA PRO A 51 4.88 -7.62 -9.79
C PRO A 51 5.91 -6.50 -9.72
N PHE A 52 5.48 -5.25 -9.49
CA PHE A 52 6.40 -4.13 -9.37
C PHE A 52 7.25 -4.23 -8.11
N SER A 53 6.67 -4.62 -6.97
CA SER A 53 7.42 -4.79 -5.72
C SER A 53 8.43 -5.94 -5.81
N LEU A 54 8.09 -7.05 -6.49
CA LEU A 54 8.99 -8.19 -6.67
C LEU A 54 10.16 -7.87 -7.62
N LEU A 55 9.98 -6.96 -8.58
CA LEU A 55 11.04 -6.53 -9.49
C LEU A 55 12.00 -5.53 -8.83
N MET A 56 11.56 -4.78 -7.83
CA MET A 56 12.33 -3.73 -7.17
C MET A 56 13.72 -4.18 -6.67
N PRO A 57 13.89 -5.32 -5.98
CA PRO A 57 15.20 -5.74 -5.48
C PRO A 57 16.23 -5.96 -6.57
N HIS A 58 15.79 -6.29 -7.79
CA HIS A 58 16.64 -6.60 -8.94
C HIS A 58 16.86 -5.40 -9.88
N ALA A 59 16.18 -4.28 -9.62
CA ALA A 59 16.18 -3.10 -10.46
C ALA A 59 17.40 -2.22 -10.23
N ASN A 60 17.83 -1.49 -11.27
CA ASN A 60 18.77 -0.38 -11.15
C ASN A 60 18.08 0.87 -10.58
N LEU A 61 18.83 1.94 -10.29
CA LEU A 61 18.31 3.15 -9.66
C LEU A 61 17.11 3.75 -10.42
N MET A 62 17.21 3.88 -11.74
CA MET A 62 16.16 4.48 -12.56
C MET A 62 14.87 3.65 -12.51
N TRP A 63 14.99 2.34 -12.69
CA TRP A 63 13.84 1.43 -12.59
C TRP A 63 13.27 1.39 -11.17
N THR A 64 14.11 1.46 -10.14
CA THR A 64 13.63 1.51 -8.75
C THR A 64 12.74 2.72 -8.49
N ILE A 65 13.08 3.89 -9.03
CA ILE A 65 12.27 5.11 -8.91
C ILE A 65 10.90 4.91 -9.60
N ILE A 66 10.92 4.40 -10.83
CA ILE A 66 9.69 4.16 -11.62
C ILE A 66 8.80 3.12 -10.93
N LEU A 67 9.40 2.01 -10.51
CA LEU A 67 8.67 0.94 -9.81
C LEU A 67 8.11 1.43 -8.47
N SER A 68 8.88 2.23 -7.72
CA SER A 68 8.41 2.84 -6.47
C SER A 68 7.20 3.74 -6.71
N PHE A 69 7.22 4.54 -7.76
CA PHE A 69 6.10 5.39 -8.14
C PHE A 69 4.85 4.53 -8.43
N CYS A 70 4.98 3.48 -9.23
CA CYS A 70 3.88 2.57 -9.57
C CYS A 70 3.33 1.85 -8.32
N VAL A 71 4.22 1.34 -7.46
CA VAL A 71 3.83 0.66 -6.20
C VAL A 71 3.12 1.65 -5.27
N GLY A 72 3.67 2.85 -5.08
CA GLY A 72 3.07 3.89 -4.25
C GLY A 72 1.67 4.26 -4.72
N LEU A 73 1.49 4.50 -6.02
CA LEU A 73 0.20 4.83 -6.62
C LEU A 73 -0.81 3.70 -6.45
N MET A 74 -0.42 2.46 -6.73
CA MET A 74 -1.32 1.32 -6.66
C MET A 74 -1.72 0.97 -5.22
N LEU A 75 -0.77 0.82 -4.30
CA LEU A 75 -1.08 0.47 -2.91
C LEU A 75 -1.92 1.54 -2.23
N SER A 76 -1.63 2.82 -2.48
CA SER A 76 -2.37 3.92 -1.86
C SER A 76 -3.80 4.04 -2.37
N SER A 77 -4.09 3.59 -3.58
CA SER A 77 -5.47 3.57 -4.11
C SER A 77 -6.36 2.56 -3.38
N ALA A 78 -5.79 1.52 -2.78
CA ALA A 78 -6.54 0.56 -1.96
C ALA A 78 -7.02 1.15 -0.63
N PHE A 79 -6.27 2.11 -0.05
CA PHE A 79 -6.54 2.61 1.29
C PHE A 79 -7.96 3.18 1.48
N PRO A 80 -8.42 4.17 0.67
CA PRO A 80 -9.80 4.65 0.78
C PRO A 80 -10.82 3.57 0.45
N ALA A 81 -10.54 2.69 -0.52
CA ALA A 81 -11.44 1.62 -0.91
C ALA A 81 -11.67 0.62 0.24
N ILE A 82 -10.61 0.24 0.98
CA ILE A 82 -10.70 -0.67 2.12
C ILE A 82 -11.50 -0.03 3.26
N LEU A 83 -11.21 1.23 3.58
CA LEU A 83 -11.91 1.95 4.64
C LEU A 83 -13.41 2.05 4.36
N LEU A 84 -13.76 2.49 3.15
CA LEU A 84 -15.16 2.62 2.74
C LEU A 84 -15.86 1.26 2.65
N TYR A 85 -15.16 0.21 2.19
CA TYR A 85 -15.67 -1.15 2.19
C TYR A 85 -16.02 -1.63 3.61
N ALA A 86 -15.15 -1.36 4.58
CA ALA A 86 -15.38 -1.70 5.98
C ALA A 86 -16.58 -0.92 6.57
N GLN A 87 -16.72 0.35 6.22
CA GLN A 87 -17.85 1.21 6.63
C GLN A 87 -19.19 0.74 6.02
N GLU A 88 -19.19 0.21 4.80
CA GLU A 88 -20.38 -0.35 4.18
C GLU A 88 -20.87 -1.64 4.84
N LEU A 89 -19.96 -2.41 5.44
CA LEU A 89 -20.33 -3.61 6.19
C LEU A 89 -21.10 -3.29 7.47
N LEU A 90 -20.80 -2.17 8.12
CA LEU A 90 -21.42 -1.75 9.39
C LEU A 90 -21.78 -0.25 9.36
N PRO A 91 -22.79 0.14 8.60
CA PRO A 91 -23.11 1.55 8.35
C PRO A 91 -23.58 2.31 9.60
N THR A 92 -24.02 1.60 10.62
CA THR A 92 -24.47 2.21 11.89
C THR A 92 -23.34 2.58 12.86
N LYS A 93 -22.09 2.15 12.57
CA LYS A 93 -20.93 2.33 13.46
C LYS A 93 -19.72 2.93 12.75
N LEU A 94 -19.93 3.92 11.88
CA LEU A 94 -18.89 4.51 11.03
C LEU A 94 -17.67 5.02 11.82
N GLY A 95 -17.91 5.74 12.92
CA GLY A 95 -16.83 6.27 13.75
C GLY A 95 -15.99 5.18 14.42
N LEU A 96 -16.65 4.13 14.94
CA LEU A 96 -15.97 2.99 15.55
C LEU A 96 -15.09 2.27 14.52
N ILE A 97 -15.61 2.02 13.32
CA ILE A 97 -14.87 1.33 12.26
C ILE A 97 -13.68 2.14 11.79
N SER A 98 -13.87 3.44 11.57
CA SER A 98 -12.76 4.32 11.19
C SER A 98 -11.68 4.37 12.26
N GLY A 99 -12.06 4.54 13.52
CA GLY A 99 -11.12 4.55 14.64
C GLY A 99 -10.35 3.22 14.78
N LEU A 100 -11.07 2.10 14.71
CA LEU A 100 -10.45 0.77 14.77
C LEU A 100 -9.52 0.53 13.57
N PHE A 101 -9.95 0.90 12.37
CA PHE A 101 -9.15 0.74 11.15
C PHE A 101 -7.85 1.55 11.22
N PHE A 102 -7.94 2.85 11.54
CA PHE A 102 -6.76 3.69 11.66
C PHE A 102 -5.88 3.28 12.84
N GLY A 103 -6.47 3.02 14.01
CA GLY A 103 -5.73 2.58 15.19
C GLY A 103 -4.99 1.27 14.95
N PHE A 104 -5.64 0.28 14.34
CA PHE A 104 -5.02 -1.00 14.01
C PHE A 104 -3.97 -0.86 12.91
N ALA A 105 -4.26 -0.13 11.82
CA ALA A 105 -3.33 0.05 10.71
C ALA A 105 -2.03 0.74 11.16
N PHE A 106 -2.14 1.87 11.86
CA PHE A 106 -0.96 2.59 12.35
C PHE A 106 -0.27 1.88 13.51
N GLY A 107 -1.01 1.21 14.39
CA GLY A 107 -0.45 0.39 15.46
C GLY A 107 0.39 -0.76 14.93
N VAL A 108 -0.15 -1.54 14.00
CA VAL A 108 0.58 -2.64 13.34
C VAL A 108 1.77 -2.10 12.55
N ALA A 109 1.60 -0.98 11.82
CA ALA A 109 2.69 -0.36 11.07
C ALA A 109 3.84 0.08 12.00
N GLY A 110 3.53 0.65 13.16
CA GLY A 110 4.52 1.04 14.17
C GLY A 110 5.31 -0.17 14.71
N VAL A 111 4.59 -1.22 15.10
CA VAL A 111 5.22 -2.47 15.59
C VAL A 111 6.06 -3.11 14.48
N ALA A 112 5.51 -3.22 13.26
CA ALA A 112 6.22 -3.78 12.12
C ALA A 112 7.50 -2.99 11.80
N SER A 113 7.44 -1.66 11.83
CA SER A 113 8.62 -0.81 11.61
C SER A 113 9.71 -1.04 12.66
N ALA A 114 9.33 -1.18 13.94
CA ALA A 114 10.29 -1.47 15.01
C ALA A 114 10.94 -2.84 14.84
N VAL A 115 10.15 -3.86 14.48
CA VAL A 115 10.67 -5.23 14.26
C VAL A 115 11.57 -5.28 13.03
N LEU A 116 11.15 -4.67 11.91
CA LEU A 116 11.93 -4.64 10.68
C LEU A 116 13.21 -3.79 10.84
N GLY A 117 13.16 -2.69 11.60
CA GLY A 117 14.32 -1.89 11.94
C GLY A 117 15.36 -2.71 12.72
N ASN A 118 14.94 -3.39 13.80
CA ASN A 118 15.81 -4.28 14.58
C ASN A 118 16.39 -5.43 13.72
N LEU A 119 15.58 -5.96 12.79
CA LEU A 119 16.05 -6.98 11.85
C LEU A 119 17.11 -6.42 10.90
N ALA A 120 16.92 -5.19 10.38
CA ALA A 120 17.87 -4.51 9.51
C ALA A 120 19.22 -4.27 10.22
N ASP A 121 19.18 -3.87 11.48
CA ASP A 121 20.38 -3.66 12.30
C ASP A 121 21.18 -4.96 12.54
N LYS A 122 20.48 -6.09 12.66
CA LYS A 122 21.09 -7.41 12.89
C LYS A 122 21.53 -8.13 11.63
N THR A 123 20.95 -7.79 10.48
CA THR A 123 21.22 -8.47 9.20
C THR A 123 21.74 -7.47 8.17
N SER A 124 20.82 -6.96 7.34
CA SER A 124 21.08 -5.88 6.40
C SER A 124 19.75 -5.24 5.94
N ILE A 125 19.84 -3.99 5.51
CA ILE A 125 18.70 -3.27 4.90
C ILE A 125 18.22 -4.00 3.64
N GLU A 126 19.12 -4.57 2.86
CA GLU A 126 18.79 -5.31 1.63
C GLU A 126 17.97 -6.57 1.92
N TYR A 127 18.29 -7.28 3.00
CA TYR A 127 17.53 -8.45 3.43
C TYR A 127 16.09 -8.08 3.82
N VAL A 128 15.94 -7.03 4.62
CA VAL A 128 14.60 -6.53 5.01
C VAL A 128 13.82 -6.02 3.78
N TYR A 129 14.49 -5.34 2.85
CA TYR A 129 13.88 -4.89 1.62
C TYR A 129 13.35 -6.04 0.76
N ASN A 130 14.09 -7.14 0.66
CA ASN A 130 13.62 -8.36 -0.01
C ASN A 130 12.38 -8.95 0.68
N ILE A 131 12.35 -9.02 2.01
CA ILE A 131 11.16 -9.47 2.75
C ILE A 131 9.96 -8.59 2.42
N CYS A 132 10.12 -7.26 2.47
CA CYS A 132 9.06 -6.31 2.18
C CYS A 132 8.54 -6.43 0.73
N ALA A 133 9.39 -6.81 -0.23
CA ALA A 133 8.97 -7.01 -1.61
C ALA A 133 7.93 -8.13 -1.78
N TYR A 134 7.94 -9.14 -0.89
CA TYR A 134 6.95 -10.22 -0.89
C TYR A 134 5.67 -9.90 -0.09
N MET A 135 5.65 -8.84 0.71
CA MET A 135 4.50 -8.47 1.52
C MET A 135 3.19 -8.28 0.73
N PRO A 136 3.17 -7.70 -0.48
CA PRO A 136 1.94 -7.57 -1.26
C PRO A 136 1.29 -8.92 -1.60
N LEU A 137 2.03 -10.02 -1.62
CA LEU A 137 1.48 -11.35 -1.86
C LEU A 137 0.55 -11.81 -0.72
N LEU A 138 0.74 -11.32 0.52
CA LEU A 138 -0.20 -11.55 1.61
C LEU A 138 -1.59 -10.99 1.29
N GLY A 139 -1.66 -9.99 0.42
CA GLY A 139 -2.91 -9.43 -0.06
C GLY A 139 -3.77 -10.39 -0.89
N LEU A 140 -3.24 -11.55 -1.32
CA LEU A 140 -4.04 -12.62 -1.94
C LEU A 140 -5.18 -13.11 -1.04
N VAL A 141 -5.06 -12.94 0.28
CA VAL A 141 -6.14 -13.23 1.24
C VAL A 141 -7.39 -12.40 0.93
N THR A 142 -7.25 -11.24 0.30
CA THR A 142 -8.39 -10.40 -0.10
C THR A 142 -9.28 -11.08 -1.16
N PHE A 143 -8.81 -12.17 -1.78
CA PHE A 143 -9.63 -13.00 -2.66
C PHE A 143 -10.92 -13.47 -1.99
N PHE A 144 -10.88 -13.76 -0.72
CA PHE A 144 -12.01 -14.23 0.06
C PHE A 144 -12.99 -13.14 0.50
N LEU A 145 -12.76 -11.85 0.15
CA LEU A 145 -13.70 -10.79 0.49
C LEU A 145 -15.05 -11.01 -0.22
N PRO A 146 -16.18 -10.95 0.51
CA PRO A 146 -17.51 -11.04 -0.07
C PRO A 146 -17.79 -9.85 -1.02
N ASN A 147 -18.62 -10.09 -2.05
CA ASN A 147 -19.09 -9.02 -2.91
C ASN A 147 -20.23 -8.26 -2.21
N LEU A 148 -20.00 -6.99 -1.88
CA LEU A 148 -21.09 -6.14 -1.44
C LEU A 148 -21.94 -5.77 -2.68
N LYS A 149 -23.20 -6.21 -2.69
CA LYS A 149 -24.15 -5.79 -3.73
C LYS A 149 -24.30 -4.27 -3.64
N LYS A 150 -24.10 -3.55 -4.75
CA LYS A 150 -24.45 -2.13 -4.82
C LYS A 150 -25.90 -1.96 -4.38
N LYS A 151 -26.12 -1.32 -3.24
CA LYS A 151 -27.46 -0.82 -2.92
C LYS A 151 -27.77 0.24 -3.98
N LYS A 152 -28.72 -0.03 -4.88
CA LYS A 152 -29.29 1.01 -5.71
C LYS A 152 -29.87 2.05 -4.76
N ILE A 153 -29.32 3.25 -4.79
CA ILE A 153 -29.92 4.43 -4.18
C ILE A 153 -31.08 4.74 -5.14
N GLU A 154 -32.30 4.36 -4.73
CA GLU A 154 -33.54 4.87 -5.30
C GLU A 154 -33.77 6.28 -4.79
#